data_6f3bc47cbd579e026bdb11ccbc69eae4
#
_entry.id   6f3bc47cbd579e026bdb11ccbc69eae4
#
_cell.length_a   1.000
_cell.length_b   1.000
_cell.length_c   1.000
_cell.angle_alpha   90.00
_cell.angle_beta   90.00
_cell.angle_gamma   90.00
#
_symmetry.space_group_name_H-M   'P 1'
#
loop_
_entity.id
_entity.type
_entity.pdbx_description
1 polymer ?
#
loop_
_entity_poly.entity_id
_entity_poly.type
_entity_poly.pdbx_seq_one_letter_code
_entity_poly.pdbx_strand_id
1 'polypeptide(L)'
;DEASTDAPVIDLIGRGEKIEVGEEEDGWLQIIYSDGEMDYISAEYVEVSYEYGQAKTMEEIAAEEAAKKAEEEKAKRTKNLGAISASKDEVTLLAALIQAESGNQPYEGQLAVGAVVMNRVRSGGYPNSIQGVIAQPGQFGPAATGRVASILAAGPKASCMQAAQAAINGETVVGSATHFKRAGSTDGIVIGAHVFY
;
A
#
# COMPACT_ATOMS: atom_id res chain seq x y z
N ASP A 1 26.85 28.07 2.12
CA ASP A 1 27.44 29.34 2.62
C ASP A 1 28.88 29.09 3.07
N GLU A 2 29.67 30.10 3.30
CA GLU A 2 31.12 29.97 3.64
C GLU A 2 31.31 29.87 5.16
N ALA A 3 32.19 29.01 5.60
CA ALA A 3 32.65 28.86 6.99
C ALA A 3 33.57 30.04 7.37
N SER A 4 33.00 31.19 7.69
CA SER A 4 33.73 32.44 7.90
C SER A 4 32.99 33.39 8.86
N THR A 5 33.76 34.13 9.70
CA THR A 5 33.24 35.20 10.55
C THR A 5 32.75 36.42 9.76
N ASP A 6 33.11 36.50 8.49
CA ASP A 6 32.70 37.63 7.61
C ASP A 6 31.41 37.26 6.84
N ALA A 7 30.95 36.01 6.91
CA ALA A 7 29.69 35.57 6.33
C ALA A 7 28.48 36.16 7.10
N PRO A 8 27.36 36.43 6.43
CA PRO A 8 26.17 36.90 7.11
C PRO A 8 25.60 35.83 8.07
N VAL A 9 25.15 36.26 9.25
CA VAL A 9 24.42 35.35 10.18
C VAL A 9 23.07 35.03 9.57
N ILE A 10 22.80 33.76 9.37
CA ILE A 10 21.58 33.24 8.73
C ILE A 10 20.53 32.93 9.78
N ASP A 11 20.93 32.28 10.90
CA ASP A 11 20.04 31.95 11.99
C ASP A 11 20.76 31.94 13.35
N LEU A 12 20.00 31.88 14.44
CA LEU A 12 20.49 31.86 15.80
C LEU A 12 20.03 30.58 16.51
N ILE A 13 21.00 29.78 16.95
CA ILE A 13 20.75 28.56 17.72
C ILE A 13 20.72 28.89 19.20
N GLY A 14 19.65 28.50 19.88
CA GLY A 14 19.45 28.73 21.30
C GLY A 14 20.39 27.91 22.18
N ARG A 15 20.80 28.47 23.33
CA ARG A 15 21.66 27.75 24.29
C ARG A 15 21.00 26.45 24.76
N GLY A 16 21.70 25.32 24.56
CA GLY A 16 21.27 23.98 24.95
C GLY A 16 20.39 23.30 23.89
N GLU A 17 20.20 23.94 22.75
CA GLU A 17 19.57 23.31 21.58
C GLU A 17 20.50 22.23 21.00
N LYS A 18 19.94 21.09 20.59
CA LYS A 18 20.66 19.99 19.95
C LYS A 18 20.46 20.05 18.45
N ILE A 19 21.59 20.06 17.75
CA ILE A 19 21.64 20.04 16.28
C ILE A 19 22.52 18.88 15.81
N GLU A 20 22.24 18.35 14.64
CA GLU A 20 23.10 17.37 13.99
C GLU A 20 24.22 18.10 13.24
N VAL A 21 25.47 17.69 13.51
CA VAL A 21 26.64 18.29 12.89
C VAL A 21 27.44 17.24 12.12
N GLY A 22 28.02 17.67 11.03
CA GLY A 22 28.87 16.87 10.16
C GLY A 22 30.36 17.03 10.49
N GLU A 23 31.15 17.25 9.45
CA GLU A 23 32.59 17.39 9.56
C GLU A 23 32.99 18.74 10.15
N GLU A 24 34.14 18.75 10.86
CA GLU A 24 34.77 19.97 11.34
C GLU A 24 35.92 20.37 10.40
N GLU A 25 35.90 21.59 9.94
CA GLU A 25 36.92 22.18 9.09
C GLU A 25 37.27 23.58 9.60
N ASP A 26 38.56 23.81 9.88
CA ASP A 26 39.10 25.11 10.31
C ASP A 26 38.38 25.77 11.49
N GLY A 27 37.87 24.98 12.45
CA GLY A 27 37.15 25.46 13.63
C GLY A 27 35.68 25.75 13.39
N TRP A 28 35.14 25.27 12.27
CA TRP A 28 33.72 25.34 11.94
C TRP A 28 33.13 23.93 11.81
N LEU A 29 31.95 23.73 12.36
CA LEU A 29 31.16 22.51 12.22
C LEU A 29 30.07 22.71 11.18
N GLN A 30 29.95 21.75 10.29
CA GLN A 30 28.90 21.72 9.29
C GLN A 30 27.58 21.30 9.94
N ILE A 31 26.50 22.06 9.75
CA ILE A 31 25.15 21.70 10.18
C ILE A 31 24.47 20.99 9.01
N ILE A 32 23.88 19.81 9.28
CA ILE A 32 23.18 19.02 8.27
C ILE A 32 21.67 19.15 8.49
N TYR A 33 20.96 19.74 7.53
CA TYR A 33 19.51 19.82 7.55
C TYR A 33 18.87 18.63 6.83
N SER A 34 17.62 18.30 7.19
CA SER A 34 16.87 17.17 6.63
C SER A 34 16.56 17.28 5.13
N ASP A 35 16.62 18.48 4.57
CA ASP A 35 16.44 18.78 3.14
C ASP A 35 17.75 18.73 2.33
N GLY A 36 18.89 18.51 3.01
CA GLY A 36 20.20 18.44 2.40
C GLY A 36 20.91 19.78 2.24
N GLU A 37 20.34 20.87 2.76
CA GLU A 37 21.05 22.14 2.90
C GLU A 37 22.11 22.04 3.98
N MET A 38 23.18 22.84 3.86
CA MET A 38 24.33 22.81 4.76
C MET A 38 24.73 24.23 5.13
N ASP A 39 24.86 24.47 6.43
CA ASP A 39 25.38 25.69 7.00
C ASP A 39 26.54 25.42 7.94
N TYR A 40 27.14 26.44 8.52
CA TYR A 40 28.30 26.31 9.38
C TYR A 40 28.08 27.04 10.71
N ILE A 41 28.53 26.41 11.80
CA ILE A 41 28.55 26.99 13.14
C ILE A 41 29.98 26.93 13.69
N SER A 42 30.42 27.98 14.39
CA SER A 42 31.73 27.97 15.02
C SER A 42 31.83 26.91 16.10
N ALA A 43 32.82 26.03 16.01
CA ALA A 43 33.06 24.94 16.96
C ALA A 43 33.36 25.47 18.39
N GLU A 44 33.81 26.72 18.54
CA GLU A 44 34.11 27.35 19.84
C GLU A 44 32.86 27.44 20.75
N TYR A 45 31.67 27.51 20.17
CA TYR A 45 30.41 27.71 20.91
C TYR A 45 29.55 26.44 21.04
N VAL A 46 30.06 25.30 20.58
CA VAL A 46 29.30 24.02 20.54
C VAL A 46 30.04 22.94 21.33
N GLU A 47 29.28 22.16 22.10
CA GLU A 47 29.80 20.93 22.71
C GLU A 47 29.40 19.75 21.83
N VAL A 48 30.40 19.09 21.21
CA VAL A 48 30.16 17.92 20.34
C VAL A 48 30.09 16.66 21.16
N SER A 49 29.00 15.91 21.04
CA SER A 49 28.85 14.58 21.59
C SER A 49 28.54 13.57 20.49
N TYR A 50 29.10 12.38 20.58
CA TYR A 50 28.87 11.31 19.61
C TYR A 50 27.86 10.32 20.14
N GLU A 51 26.72 10.20 19.44
CA GLU A 51 25.80 9.10 19.67
C GLU A 51 26.18 7.93 18.76
N TYR A 52 26.82 6.92 19.33
CA TYR A 52 27.14 5.71 18.57
C TYR A 52 25.90 4.84 18.45
N GLY A 53 25.43 4.60 17.23
CA GLY A 53 24.45 3.56 16.95
C GLY A 53 24.97 2.18 17.32
N GLN A 54 24.07 1.24 17.62
CA GLN A 54 24.48 -0.16 17.78
C GLN A 54 24.93 -0.72 16.43
N ALA A 55 26.07 -1.40 16.43
CA ALA A 55 26.52 -2.12 15.25
C ALA A 55 25.49 -3.23 14.92
N LYS A 56 25.01 -3.25 13.70
CA LYS A 56 24.14 -4.30 13.19
C LYS A 56 24.96 -5.34 12.43
N THR A 57 24.59 -6.58 12.56
CA THR A 57 25.14 -7.65 11.73
C THR A 57 24.66 -7.50 10.28
N MET A 58 25.38 -8.09 9.33
CA MET A 58 24.95 -8.13 7.93
C MET A 58 23.59 -8.82 7.74
N GLU A 59 23.27 -9.79 8.63
CA GLU A 59 21.99 -10.48 8.64
C GLU A 59 20.84 -9.55 9.09
N GLU A 60 21.07 -8.73 10.11
CA GLU A 60 20.10 -7.73 10.58
C GLU A 60 19.85 -6.65 9.53
N ILE A 61 20.89 -6.15 8.87
CA ILE A 61 20.77 -5.18 7.78
C ILE A 61 19.95 -5.77 6.62
N ALA A 62 20.26 -6.99 6.19
CA ALA A 62 19.54 -7.66 5.12
C ALA A 62 18.07 -7.92 5.48
N ALA A 63 17.78 -8.25 6.75
CA ALA A 63 16.41 -8.43 7.23
C ALA A 63 15.62 -7.11 7.24
N GLU A 64 16.24 -6.00 7.66
CA GLU A 64 15.61 -4.68 7.62
C GLU A 64 15.33 -4.21 6.18
N GLU A 65 16.29 -4.38 5.27
CA GLU A 65 16.09 -4.06 3.86
C GLU A 65 14.97 -4.90 3.22
N ALA A 66 14.93 -6.19 3.54
CA ALA A 66 13.86 -7.07 3.08
C ALA A 66 12.49 -6.66 3.64
N ALA A 67 12.41 -6.31 4.92
CA ALA A 67 11.20 -5.83 5.57
C ALA A 67 10.73 -4.50 4.95
N LYS A 68 11.63 -3.54 4.74
CA LYS A 68 11.32 -2.26 4.09
C LYS A 68 10.79 -2.46 2.66
N LYS A 69 11.45 -3.32 1.89
CA LYS A 69 11.00 -3.66 0.53
C LYS A 69 9.61 -4.31 0.53
N ALA A 70 9.36 -5.23 1.47
CA ALA A 70 8.05 -5.88 1.61
C ALA A 70 6.94 -4.87 1.97
N GLU A 71 7.25 -3.89 2.82
CA GLU A 71 6.31 -2.83 3.19
C GLU A 71 6.03 -1.89 2.01
N GLU A 72 7.04 -1.48 1.26
CA GLU A 72 6.87 -0.69 0.03
C GLU A 72 6.01 -1.42 -1.01
N GLU A 73 6.25 -2.70 -1.23
CA GLU A 73 5.44 -3.52 -2.15
C GLU A 73 3.99 -3.66 -1.64
N LYS A 74 3.80 -3.82 -0.33
CA LYS A 74 2.48 -3.83 0.29
C LYS A 74 1.78 -2.48 0.10
N ALA A 75 2.46 -1.36 0.34
CA ALA A 75 1.91 -0.02 0.15
C ALA A 75 1.49 0.23 -1.31
N LYS A 76 2.29 -0.20 -2.28
CA LYS A 76 1.96 -0.10 -3.71
C LYS A 76 0.69 -0.89 -4.04
N ARG A 77 0.58 -2.14 -3.60
CA ARG A 77 -0.57 -3.01 -3.90
C ARG A 77 -1.84 -2.66 -3.15
N THR A 78 -1.75 -1.92 -2.05
CA THR A 78 -2.91 -1.46 -1.26
C THR A 78 -3.30 -0.01 -1.54
N LYS A 79 -2.63 0.65 -2.49
CA LYS A 79 -2.95 2.02 -2.87
C LYS A 79 -4.38 2.08 -3.41
N ASN A 80 -5.20 2.97 -2.82
CA ASN A 80 -6.59 3.14 -3.25
C ASN A 80 -6.68 3.61 -4.71
N LEU A 81 -7.51 2.93 -5.50
CA LEU A 81 -7.66 3.15 -6.94
C LEU A 81 -8.79 4.12 -7.31
N GLY A 82 -9.41 4.75 -6.32
CA GLY A 82 -10.54 5.65 -6.47
C GLY A 82 -11.90 4.93 -6.52
N ALA A 83 -12.93 5.61 -6.07
CA ALA A 83 -14.29 5.08 -6.06
C ALA A 83 -14.90 5.09 -7.46
N ILE A 84 -15.77 4.10 -7.72
CA ILE A 84 -16.67 4.08 -8.87
C ILE A 84 -18.10 4.19 -8.35
N SER A 85 -18.94 4.95 -9.04
CA SER A 85 -20.36 5.01 -8.70
C SER A 85 -21.01 3.68 -9.02
N ALA A 86 -21.74 3.11 -8.03
CA ALA A 86 -22.49 1.88 -8.19
C ALA A 86 -23.84 1.99 -7.49
N SER A 87 -24.86 1.39 -8.08
CA SER A 87 -26.18 1.26 -7.48
C SER A 87 -26.18 0.26 -6.33
N LYS A 88 -27.18 0.31 -5.47
CA LYS A 88 -27.36 -0.67 -4.40
C LYS A 88 -27.45 -2.11 -4.93
N ASP A 89 -28.06 -2.30 -6.08
CA ASP A 89 -28.20 -3.62 -6.72
C ASP A 89 -26.84 -4.13 -7.22
N GLU A 90 -26.00 -3.27 -7.75
CA GLU A 90 -24.63 -3.64 -8.16
C GLU A 90 -23.74 -3.98 -6.97
N VAL A 91 -23.85 -3.24 -5.85
CA VAL A 91 -23.17 -3.59 -4.60
C VAL A 91 -23.59 -4.99 -4.13
N THR A 92 -24.89 -5.27 -4.15
CA THR A 92 -25.45 -6.57 -3.72
C THR A 92 -25.02 -7.69 -4.67
N LEU A 93 -25.00 -7.44 -5.98
CA LEU A 93 -24.54 -8.39 -6.99
C LEU A 93 -23.05 -8.73 -6.81
N LEU A 94 -22.20 -7.72 -6.60
CA LEU A 94 -20.78 -7.92 -6.33
C LEU A 94 -20.56 -8.72 -5.03
N ALA A 95 -21.31 -8.39 -3.99
CA ALA A 95 -21.25 -9.12 -2.72
C ALA A 95 -21.67 -10.59 -2.87
N ALA A 96 -22.67 -10.88 -3.70
CA ALA A 96 -23.10 -12.25 -3.98
C ALA A 96 -22.02 -13.05 -4.73
N LEU A 97 -21.33 -12.41 -5.70
CA LEU A 97 -20.19 -13.02 -6.37
C LEU A 97 -19.05 -13.27 -5.39
N ILE A 98 -18.65 -12.27 -4.60
CA ILE A 98 -17.61 -12.41 -3.58
C ILE A 98 -17.93 -13.59 -2.65
N GLN A 99 -19.16 -13.70 -2.19
CA GLN A 99 -19.57 -14.83 -1.34
C GLN A 99 -19.50 -16.16 -2.07
N ALA A 100 -19.82 -16.21 -3.33
CA ALA A 100 -19.80 -17.43 -4.12
C ALA A 100 -18.36 -17.93 -4.35
N GLU A 101 -17.41 -17.01 -4.57
CA GLU A 101 -16.01 -17.30 -4.87
C GLU A 101 -15.16 -17.46 -3.59
N SER A 102 -15.37 -16.59 -2.60
CA SER A 102 -14.48 -16.46 -1.43
C SER A 102 -15.20 -16.28 -0.09
N GLY A 103 -16.47 -16.60 0.01
CA GLY A 103 -17.28 -16.38 1.22
C GLY A 103 -16.84 -17.13 2.47
N ASN A 104 -15.91 -18.08 2.36
CA ASN A 104 -15.28 -18.81 3.46
C ASN A 104 -13.83 -18.38 3.69
N GLN A 105 -13.31 -17.44 2.91
CA GLN A 105 -11.98 -16.87 3.07
C GLN A 105 -12.00 -15.74 4.11
N PRO A 106 -10.84 -15.37 4.69
CA PRO A 106 -10.70 -14.15 5.47
C PRO A 106 -11.17 -12.91 4.68
N TYR A 107 -11.52 -11.84 5.39
CA TYR A 107 -12.01 -10.59 4.78
C TYR A 107 -11.10 -10.07 3.66
N GLU A 108 -9.78 -10.15 3.86
CA GLU A 108 -8.79 -9.76 2.84
C GLU A 108 -8.97 -10.54 1.52
N GLY A 109 -9.26 -11.85 1.60
CA GLY A 109 -9.56 -12.67 0.42
C GLY A 109 -10.89 -12.32 -0.25
N GLN A 110 -11.88 -11.91 0.54
CA GLN A 110 -13.16 -11.41 0.02
C GLN A 110 -12.97 -10.05 -0.70
N LEU A 111 -12.21 -9.13 -0.09
CA LEU A 111 -11.86 -7.85 -0.70
C LEU A 111 -11.05 -8.04 -1.99
N ALA A 112 -10.10 -8.97 -2.00
CA ALA A 112 -9.27 -9.27 -3.16
C ALA A 112 -10.10 -9.69 -4.38
N VAL A 113 -11.10 -10.56 -4.20
CA VAL A 113 -12.03 -10.95 -5.29
C VAL A 113 -12.84 -9.75 -5.77
N GLY A 114 -13.36 -8.93 -4.85
CA GLY A 114 -14.05 -7.69 -5.21
C GLY A 114 -13.16 -6.71 -5.98
N ALA A 115 -11.91 -6.54 -5.55
CA ALA A 115 -10.94 -5.68 -6.21
C ALA A 115 -10.63 -6.13 -7.64
N VAL A 116 -10.51 -7.45 -7.89
CA VAL A 116 -10.34 -7.97 -9.26
C VAL A 116 -11.50 -7.57 -10.17
N VAL A 117 -12.75 -7.68 -9.71
CA VAL A 117 -13.91 -7.25 -10.50
C VAL A 117 -13.84 -5.75 -10.79
N MET A 118 -13.52 -4.94 -9.78
CA MET A 118 -13.42 -3.48 -9.95
C MET A 118 -12.23 -3.07 -10.83
N ASN A 119 -11.12 -3.80 -10.78
CA ASN A 119 -9.98 -3.59 -11.69
C ASN A 119 -10.38 -3.88 -13.15
N ARG A 120 -11.16 -4.94 -13.39
CA ARG A 120 -11.69 -5.21 -14.72
C ARG A 120 -12.61 -4.11 -15.21
N VAL A 121 -13.51 -3.60 -14.36
CA VAL A 121 -14.39 -2.46 -14.71
C VAL A 121 -13.59 -1.21 -15.09
N ARG A 122 -12.43 -0.99 -14.43
CA ARG A 122 -11.53 0.14 -14.73
C ARG A 122 -10.69 -0.08 -15.99
N SER A 123 -10.46 -1.33 -16.34
CA SER A 123 -9.62 -1.70 -17.48
C SER A 123 -10.41 -1.65 -18.80
N GLY A 124 -9.81 -1.03 -19.82
CA GLY A 124 -10.42 -0.98 -21.17
C GLY A 124 -10.54 -2.34 -21.89
N GLY A 125 -10.00 -3.41 -21.30
CA GLY A 125 -10.07 -4.77 -21.84
C GLY A 125 -11.30 -5.59 -21.40
N TYR A 126 -12.15 -5.03 -20.56
CA TYR A 126 -13.33 -5.69 -19.99
C TYR A 126 -14.57 -4.79 -20.09
N PRO A 127 -15.79 -5.34 -19.86
CA PRO A 127 -16.98 -4.51 -19.74
C PRO A 127 -16.82 -3.44 -18.66
N ASN A 128 -17.35 -2.25 -18.92
CA ASN A 128 -17.25 -1.08 -18.04
C ASN A 128 -18.32 -1.03 -16.93
N SER A 129 -18.91 -2.16 -16.57
CA SER A 129 -19.89 -2.27 -15.49
C SER A 129 -19.68 -3.56 -14.68
N ILE A 130 -20.05 -3.52 -13.40
CA ILE A 130 -19.99 -4.67 -12.50
C ILE A 130 -20.79 -5.84 -13.06
N GLN A 131 -22.03 -5.58 -13.50
CA GLN A 131 -22.88 -6.59 -14.10
C GLN A 131 -22.26 -7.19 -15.37
N GLY A 132 -21.70 -6.34 -16.23
CA GLY A 132 -21.05 -6.78 -17.47
C GLY A 132 -19.85 -7.69 -17.21
N VAL A 133 -18.99 -7.34 -16.26
CA VAL A 133 -17.85 -8.15 -15.87
C VAL A 133 -18.28 -9.49 -15.28
N ILE A 134 -19.29 -9.51 -14.41
CA ILE A 134 -19.77 -10.73 -13.76
C ILE A 134 -20.46 -11.67 -14.78
N ALA A 135 -21.14 -11.10 -15.76
CA ALA A 135 -21.88 -11.84 -16.78
C ALA A 135 -20.98 -12.40 -17.91
N GLN A 136 -19.68 -12.08 -17.94
CA GLN A 136 -18.80 -12.59 -18.99
C GLN A 136 -18.74 -14.13 -18.99
N PRO A 137 -18.96 -14.79 -20.12
CA PRO A 137 -18.90 -16.24 -20.21
C PRO A 137 -17.55 -16.80 -19.76
N GLY A 138 -17.56 -17.82 -18.89
CA GLY A 138 -16.36 -18.54 -18.46
C GLY A 138 -15.47 -17.80 -17.47
N GLN A 139 -15.80 -16.57 -17.05
CA GLN A 139 -14.97 -15.81 -16.09
C GLN A 139 -15.23 -16.20 -14.65
N PHE A 140 -16.48 -16.46 -14.27
CA PHE A 140 -16.86 -16.83 -12.91
C PHE A 140 -17.75 -18.08 -12.93
N GLY A 141 -17.22 -19.21 -12.50
CA GLY A 141 -17.95 -20.47 -12.45
C GLY A 141 -19.26 -20.40 -11.65
N PRO A 142 -19.27 -19.80 -10.45
CA PRO A 142 -20.49 -19.64 -9.65
C PRO A 142 -21.59 -18.81 -10.32
N ALA A 143 -21.26 -17.86 -11.18
CA ALA A 143 -22.25 -17.10 -11.95
C ALA A 143 -22.97 -18.01 -12.97
N ALA A 144 -22.21 -18.86 -13.66
CA ALA A 144 -22.76 -19.81 -14.64
C ALA A 144 -23.61 -20.94 -14.02
N THR A 145 -23.33 -21.32 -12.77
CA THR A 145 -24.04 -22.43 -12.07
C THR A 145 -25.28 -21.98 -11.30
N GLY A 146 -25.66 -20.72 -11.34
CA GLY A 146 -26.80 -20.18 -10.60
C GLY A 146 -26.52 -19.92 -9.10
N ARG A 147 -25.31 -20.19 -8.60
CA ARG A 147 -24.96 -19.97 -7.19
C ARG A 147 -25.05 -18.50 -6.77
N VAL A 148 -24.63 -17.59 -7.65
CA VAL A 148 -24.78 -16.15 -7.41
C VAL A 148 -26.25 -15.77 -7.26
N ALA A 149 -27.13 -16.27 -8.14
CA ALA A 149 -28.56 -16.01 -8.06
C ALA A 149 -29.20 -16.54 -6.75
N SER A 150 -28.79 -17.72 -6.29
CA SER A 150 -29.25 -18.26 -5.00
C SER A 150 -28.83 -17.39 -3.83
N ILE A 151 -27.59 -16.87 -3.84
CA ILE A 151 -27.09 -15.97 -2.79
C ILE A 151 -27.83 -14.64 -2.81
N LEU A 152 -28.10 -14.08 -4.00
CA LEU A 152 -28.89 -12.85 -4.15
C LEU A 152 -30.28 -13.00 -3.53
N ALA A 153 -30.96 -14.12 -3.78
CA ALA A 153 -32.28 -14.40 -3.23
C ALA A 153 -32.28 -14.54 -1.70
N ALA A 154 -31.21 -15.11 -1.14
CA ALA A 154 -31.05 -15.31 0.31
C ALA A 154 -30.48 -14.04 1.04
N GLY A 155 -29.89 -13.11 0.30
CA GLY A 155 -29.10 -12.00 0.82
C GLY A 155 -27.64 -12.39 1.09
N PRO A 156 -26.67 -11.63 0.58
CA PRO A 156 -25.26 -11.86 0.86
C PRO A 156 -24.89 -11.64 2.33
N LYS A 157 -23.84 -12.31 2.81
CA LYS A 157 -23.26 -12.10 4.15
C LYS A 157 -22.79 -10.65 4.33
N ALA A 158 -22.90 -10.15 5.55
CA ALA A 158 -22.47 -8.77 5.89
C ALA A 158 -21.00 -8.51 5.54
N SER A 159 -20.09 -9.46 5.79
CA SER A 159 -18.68 -9.30 5.43
C SER A 159 -18.46 -9.17 3.92
N CYS A 160 -19.22 -9.90 3.11
CA CYS A 160 -19.15 -9.80 1.65
C CYS A 160 -19.74 -8.48 1.14
N MET A 161 -20.79 -7.96 1.79
CA MET A 161 -21.32 -6.61 1.51
C MET A 161 -20.28 -5.51 1.82
N GLN A 162 -19.60 -5.62 2.96
CA GLN A 162 -18.52 -4.70 3.32
C GLN A 162 -17.36 -4.76 2.30
N ALA A 163 -16.94 -5.97 1.92
CA ALA A 163 -15.88 -6.15 0.94
C ALA A 163 -16.26 -5.60 -0.45
N ALA A 164 -17.51 -5.77 -0.87
CA ALA A 164 -18.03 -5.20 -2.11
C ALA A 164 -18.01 -3.66 -2.08
N GLN A 165 -18.48 -3.06 -1.00
CA GLN A 165 -18.47 -1.61 -0.84
C GLN A 165 -17.06 -1.05 -0.80
N ALA A 166 -16.13 -1.69 -0.07
CA ALA A 166 -14.73 -1.31 0.00
C ALA A 166 -14.06 -1.36 -1.39
N ALA A 167 -14.26 -2.43 -2.16
CA ALA A 167 -13.74 -2.57 -3.52
C ALA A 167 -14.28 -1.50 -4.48
N ILE A 168 -15.57 -1.18 -4.39
CA ILE A 168 -16.22 -0.10 -5.16
C ILE A 168 -15.63 1.26 -4.78
N ASN A 169 -15.33 1.49 -3.51
CA ASN A 169 -14.65 2.69 -3.01
C ASN A 169 -13.17 2.76 -3.39
N GLY A 170 -12.66 1.77 -4.11
CA GLY A 170 -11.28 1.73 -4.62
C GLY A 170 -10.29 1.02 -3.72
N GLU A 171 -10.72 0.45 -2.60
CA GLU A 171 -9.84 -0.32 -1.74
C GLU A 171 -9.40 -1.61 -2.44
N THR A 172 -8.12 -1.94 -2.28
CA THR A 172 -7.54 -3.15 -2.86
C THR A 172 -6.40 -3.68 -1.97
N VAL A 173 -6.15 -4.96 -2.08
CA VAL A 173 -5.01 -5.66 -1.47
C VAL A 173 -4.20 -6.41 -2.51
N VAL A 174 -4.60 -6.29 -3.78
CA VAL A 174 -4.01 -7.00 -4.93
C VAL A 174 -3.56 -6.05 -6.04
N GLY A 175 -3.50 -4.74 -5.77
CA GLY A 175 -3.12 -3.73 -6.76
C GLY A 175 -4.03 -3.78 -7.98
N SER A 176 -3.44 -3.86 -9.16
CA SER A 176 -4.13 -3.88 -10.45
C SER A 176 -4.44 -5.30 -10.99
N ALA A 177 -4.29 -6.35 -10.18
CA ALA A 177 -4.57 -7.71 -10.60
C ALA A 177 -5.98 -7.86 -11.17
N THR A 178 -6.09 -8.50 -12.33
CA THR A 178 -7.36 -8.73 -13.04
C THR A 178 -7.75 -10.21 -13.09
N HIS A 179 -6.89 -11.09 -12.59
CA HIS A 179 -7.10 -12.53 -12.56
C HIS A 179 -6.86 -13.11 -11.19
N PHE A 180 -7.53 -14.20 -10.89
CA PHE A 180 -7.22 -15.04 -9.76
C PHE A 180 -7.56 -16.50 -10.08
N LYS A 181 -6.91 -17.40 -9.38
CA LYS A 181 -7.20 -18.83 -9.38
C LYS A 181 -6.79 -19.45 -8.05
N ARG A 182 -7.06 -20.74 -7.88
CA ARG A 182 -6.56 -21.48 -6.72
C ARG A 182 -5.03 -21.36 -6.63
N ALA A 183 -4.53 -21.08 -5.43
CA ALA A 183 -3.09 -20.97 -5.18
C ALA A 183 -2.35 -22.27 -5.59
N GLY A 184 -1.18 -22.10 -6.17
CA GLY A 184 -0.34 -23.17 -6.71
C GLY A 184 0.97 -22.59 -7.22
N SER A 185 1.47 -23.07 -8.35
CA SER A 185 2.76 -22.69 -8.94
C SER A 185 2.76 -21.40 -9.76
N THR A 186 1.69 -20.60 -9.72
CA THR A 186 1.62 -19.32 -10.45
C THR A 186 2.16 -18.21 -9.58
N ASP A 187 3.02 -17.37 -10.16
CA ASP A 187 3.51 -16.16 -9.54
C ASP A 187 2.37 -15.15 -9.35
N GLY A 188 2.36 -14.47 -8.21
CA GLY A 188 1.35 -13.49 -7.87
C GLY A 188 1.18 -13.29 -6.37
N ILE A 189 0.17 -12.53 -6.00
CA ILE A 189 -0.15 -12.24 -4.61
C ILE A 189 -1.02 -13.37 -4.07
N VAL A 190 -0.51 -14.14 -3.11
CA VAL A 190 -1.28 -15.22 -2.46
C VAL A 190 -2.04 -14.67 -1.27
N ILE A 191 -3.38 -14.84 -1.29
CA ILE A 191 -4.27 -14.49 -0.18
C ILE A 191 -5.24 -15.66 0.03
N GLY A 192 -5.18 -16.27 1.20
CA GLY A 192 -5.96 -17.47 1.51
C GLY A 192 -5.71 -18.60 0.51
N ALA A 193 -6.75 -19.11 -0.12
CA ALA A 193 -6.66 -20.20 -1.09
C ALA A 193 -6.43 -19.73 -2.54
N HIS A 194 -6.26 -18.45 -2.79
CA HIS A 194 -6.15 -17.88 -4.13
C HIS A 194 -4.81 -17.18 -4.37
N VAL A 195 -4.37 -17.18 -5.63
CA VAL A 195 -3.30 -16.34 -6.16
C VAL A 195 -3.91 -15.33 -7.14
N PHE A 196 -3.52 -14.07 -6.98
CA PHE A 196 -3.99 -12.92 -7.76
C PHE A 196 -2.85 -12.39 -8.63
N TYR A 197 -3.11 -12.11 -9.94
CA TYR A 197 -2.11 -11.68 -10.92
C TYR A 197 -2.72 -10.85 -12.04
#